data_98b3da95e3424cf9b82f5009c7d7e2b6
#
_entry.id   98b3da95e3424cf9b82f5009c7d7e2b6
#
_cell.length_a   1.000
_cell.length_b   1.000
_cell.length_c   1.000
_cell.angle_alpha   90.00
_cell.angle_beta   90.00
_cell.angle_gamma   90.00
#
_symmetry.space_group_name_H-M   'P 1'
#
loop_
_entity.id
_entity.type
_entity.pdbx_description
1 polymer ?
#
loop_
_entity_poly.entity_id
_entity_poly.type
_entity_poly.pdbx_seq_one_letter_code
_entity_poly.pdbx_strand_id
1 'polypeptide(L)'
;MQALWMLVATFLFSLMGVCVKLASETYSTAEIVTYRGAIGVIGIYFIMRWQNGTLRSTMVTGHIWRGIFGVLSLWLWFYSISKLPLSLSVTLSYMSSIWVAVILFVTSWWKNRGKDVVHLPPNLVMSILLGFVGVVMLLRPTIRVEQLPDSLIALCSGFVAALAYIQVRQMGVAGEPEYRVVFYFSLVCTVMGILGQFLHFNALSETQLAAHVNHHLFDPRGIALLLGVGILAMIAQLAMTRSYRLGNPLVAANLQYVGIVFTSTLDLWIWKVNLSWISWLGIAVILSSGMIASSFNSKPNVSNTDKN
;
A
#
# COMPACT_ATOMS: atom_id res chain seq x y z
N MET A 1 18.00 -8.83 -1.74
CA MET A 1 17.77 -7.37 -1.92
C MET A 1 16.29 -7.01 -1.99
N GLN A 2 15.46 -7.66 -2.87
CA GLN A 2 14.02 -7.39 -2.96
C GLN A 2 13.27 -7.49 -1.62
N ALA A 3 13.46 -8.60 -0.90
CA ALA A 3 12.79 -8.85 0.38
C ALA A 3 13.10 -7.77 1.42
N LEU A 4 14.37 -7.35 1.53
CA LEU A 4 14.78 -6.32 2.49
C LEU A 4 14.04 -4.98 2.22
N TRP A 5 13.95 -4.56 0.94
CA TRP A 5 13.23 -3.35 0.59
C TRP A 5 11.74 -3.43 0.93
N MET A 6 11.12 -4.61 0.79
CA MET A 6 9.72 -4.78 1.17
C MET A 6 9.54 -4.78 2.69
N LEU A 7 10.43 -5.41 3.44
CA LEU A 7 10.39 -5.38 4.91
C LEU A 7 10.55 -3.94 5.46
N VAL A 8 11.48 -3.17 4.89
CA VAL A 8 11.62 -1.74 5.24
C VAL A 8 10.35 -0.97 4.88
N ALA A 9 9.79 -1.20 3.70
CA ALA A 9 8.56 -0.54 3.28
C ALA A 9 7.38 -0.84 4.23
N THR A 10 7.18 -2.11 4.57
CA THR A 10 6.06 -2.53 5.44
C THR A 10 6.22 -2.04 6.87
N PHE A 11 7.45 -2.00 7.40
CA PHE A 11 7.73 -1.40 8.70
C PHE A 11 7.39 0.10 8.73
N LEU A 12 7.85 0.85 7.74
CA LEU A 12 7.57 2.28 7.64
C LEU A 12 6.08 2.58 7.39
N PHE A 13 5.39 1.75 6.59
CA PHE A 13 3.94 1.85 6.43
C PHE A 13 3.19 1.53 7.73
N SER A 14 3.69 0.64 8.57
CA SER A 14 3.09 0.36 9.88
C SER A 14 3.22 1.56 10.82
N LEU A 15 4.39 2.20 10.87
CA LEU A 15 4.57 3.46 11.62
C LEU A 15 3.70 4.59 11.07
N MET A 16 3.63 4.72 9.73
CA MET A 16 2.71 5.66 9.09
C MET A 16 1.26 5.40 9.49
N GLY A 17 0.84 4.12 9.53
CA GLY A 17 -0.51 3.74 9.95
C GLY A 17 -0.86 4.20 11.37
N VAL A 18 0.07 4.13 12.30
CA VAL A 18 -0.08 4.70 13.65
C VAL A 18 -0.29 6.21 13.59
N CYS A 19 0.53 6.93 12.83
CA CYS A 19 0.38 8.37 12.66
C CYS A 19 -0.98 8.72 12.01
N VAL A 20 -1.41 7.98 10.99
CA VAL A 20 -2.73 8.15 10.35
C VAL A 20 -3.85 7.93 11.34
N LYS A 21 -3.80 6.86 12.15
CA LYS A 21 -4.83 6.56 13.16
C LYS A 21 -4.97 7.69 14.18
N LEU A 22 -3.85 8.21 14.68
CA LEU A 22 -3.86 9.34 15.61
C LEU A 22 -4.30 10.65 14.94
N ALA A 23 -3.87 10.91 13.70
CA ALA A 23 -4.26 12.11 12.96
C ALA A 23 -5.75 12.08 12.57
N SER A 24 -6.34 10.89 12.31
CA SER A 24 -7.75 10.77 11.92
C SER A 24 -8.74 11.14 13.02
N GLU A 25 -8.30 11.32 14.26
CA GLU A 25 -9.11 11.86 15.36
C GLU A 25 -9.45 13.35 15.14
N THR A 26 -8.57 14.07 14.41
CA THR A 26 -8.66 15.53 14.24
C THR A 26 -8.78 15.94 12.77
N TYR A 27 -8.11 15.23 11.87
CA TYR A 27 -8.02 15.59 10.45
C TYR A 27 -8.87 14.66 9.57
N SER A 28 -9.49 15.24 8.55
CA SER A 28 -10.24 14.46 7.56
C SER A 28 -9.31 13.59 6.69
N THR A 29 -9.86 12.54 6.10
CA THR A 29 -9.14 11.70 5.14
C THR A 29 -8.53 12.53 3.99
N ALA A 30 -9.26 13.53 3.49
CA ALA A 30 -8.80 14.38 2.40
C ALA A 30 -7.57 15.21 2.80
N GLU A 31 -7.54 15.75 4.04
CA GLU A 31 -6.40 16.48 4.56
C GLU A 31 -5.17 15.58 4.71
N ILE A 32 -5.33 14.41 5.33
CA ILE A 32 -4.23 13.45 5.52
C ILE A 32 -3.63 13.05 4.16
N VAL A 33 -4.47 12.78 3.14
CA VAL A 33 -4.01 12.45 1.78
C VAL A 33 -3.30 13.62 1.13
N THR A 34 -3.77 14.86 1.33
CA THR A 34 -3.13 16.08 0.80
C THR A 34 -1.74 16.26 1.37
N TYR A 35 -1.60 16.27 2.70
CA TYR A 35 -0.30 16.44 3.35
C TYR A 35 0.67 15.31 2.99
N ARG A 36 0.18 14.06 2.99
CA ARG A 36 0.96 12.91 2.53
C ARG A 36 1.50 13.11 1.11
N GLY A 37 0.65 13.59 0.21
CA GLY A 37 1.02 13.87 -1.18
C GLY A 37 2.00 15.04 -1.28
N ALA A 38 1.68 16.19 -0.68
CA ALA A 38 2.49 17.41 -0.75
C ALA A 38 3.91 17.19 -0.21
N ILE A 39 4.04 16.56 0.96
CA ILE A 39 5.34 16.22 1.54
C ILE A 39 6.10 15.25 0.62
N GLY A 40 5.40 14.27 0.02
CA GLY A 40 5.97 13.35 -0.95
C GLY A 40 6.50 14.09 -2.20
N VAL A 41 5.73 15.02 -2.77
CA VAL A 41 6.16 15.83 -3.93
C VAL A 41 7.42 16.64 -3.60
N ILE A 42 7.41 17.36 -2.47
CA ILE A 42 8.53 18.20 -2.03
C ILE A 42 9.77 17.32 -1.79
N GLY A 43 9.65 16.29 -0.97
CA GLY A 43 10.77 15.44 -0.59
C GLY A 43 11.38 14.68 -1.78
N ILE A 44 10.55 14.15 -2.68
CA ILE A 44 11.03 13.47 -3.89
C ILE A 44 11.68 14.45 -4.87
N TYR A 45 11.17 15.68 -4.97
CA TYR A 45 11.83 16.72 -5.77
C TYR A 45 13.25 16.98 -5.29
N PHE A 46 13.48 17.08 -3.98
CA PHE A 46 14.83 17.25 -3.43
C PHE A 46 15.72 16.02 -3.69
N ILE A 47 15.20 14.80 -3.50
CA ILE A 47 15.94 13.56 -3.80
C ILE A 47 16.33 13.51 -5.27
N MET A 48 15.41 13.83 -6.18
CA MET A 48 15.65 13.88 -7.62
C MET A 48 16.76 14.89 -7.97
N ARG A 49 16.71 16.10 -7.37
CA ARG A 49 17.73 17.14 -7.59
C ARG A 49 19.09 16.69 -7.11
N TRP A 50 19.15 16.02 -5.96
CA TRP A 50 20.41 15.48 -5.43
C TRP A 50 21.00 14.39 -6.31
N GLN A 51 20.15 13.56 -6.94
CA GLN A 51 20.59 12.51 -7.85
C GLN A 51 20.83 12.99 -9.30
N ASN A 52 20.76 14.31 -9.57
CA ASN A 52 20.80 14.89 -10.90
C ASN A 52 19.81 14.22 -11.88
N GLY A 53 18.68 13.76 -11.35
CA GLY A 53 17.62 13.12 -12.11
C GLY A 53 16.71 14.11 -12.85
N THR A 54 15.80 13.58 -13.66
CA THR A 54 14.78 14.36 -14.37
C THR A 54 13.38 13.80 -14.11
N LEU A 55 12.38 14.70 -14.08
CA LEU A 55 10.97 14.29 -13.97
C LEU A 55 10.36 13.91 -15.32
N ARG A 56 11.04 14.18 -16.42
CA ARG A 56 10.53 13.86 -17.76
C ARG A 56 10.41 12.35 -17.93
N SER A 57 9.19 11.88 -18.18
CA SER A 57 8.88 10.46 -18.42
C SER A 57 8.28 10.27 -19.79
N THR A 58 8.59 9.14 -20.41
CA THR A 58 7.94 8.66 -21.64
C THR A 58 6.71 7.80 -21.35
N MET A 59 6.49 7.45 -20.08
CA MET A 59 5.43 6.54 -19.64
C MET A 59 4.25 7.27 -18.96
N VAL A 60 3.82 8.39 -19.54
CA VAL A 60 2.76 9.25 -18.98
C VAL A 60 1.50 8.46 -18.65
N THR A 61 1.04 7.61 -19.55
CA THR A 61 -0.15 6.75 -19.35
C THR A 61 0.02 5.82 -18.14
N GLY A 62 1.21 5.24 -17.94
CA GLY A 62 1.49 4.41 -16.76
C GLY A 62 1.37 5.19 -15.46
N HIS A 63 1.89 6.42 -15.41
CA HIS A 63 1.78 7.30 -14.24
C HIS A 63 0.33 7.70 -13.94
N ILE A 64 -0.47 7.99 -14.98
CA ILE A 64 -1.89 8.32 -14.83
C ILE A 64 -2.64 7.14 -14.22
N TRP A 65 -2.54 5.95 -14.80
CA TRP A 65 -3.21 4.74 -14.28
C TRP A 65 -2.74 4.38 -12.87
N ARG A 66 -1.42 4.47 -12.63
CA ARG A 66 -0.86 4.27 -11.27
C ARG A 66 -1.43 5.28 -10.28
N GLY A 67 -1.58 6.53 -10.69
CA GLY A 67 -2.18 7.60 -9.89
C GLY A 67 -3.63 7.31 -9.56
N ILE A 68 -4.45 7.03 -10.57
CA ILE A 68 -5.89 6.75 -10.42
C ILE A 68 -6.11 5.54 -9.49
N PHE A 69 -5.52 4.38 -9.81
CA PHE A 69 -5.71 3.18 -8.99
C PHE A 69 -5.14 3.36 -7.59
N GLY A 70 -3.97 3.98 -7.46
CA GLY A 70 -3.35 4.16 -6.16
C GLY A 70 -4.12 5.10 -5.25
N VAL A 71 -4.62 6.23 -5.76
CA VAL A 71 -5.39 7.18 -4.98
C VAL A 71 -6.78 6.61 -4.65
N LEU A 72 -7.45 5.99 -5.62
CA LEU A 72 -8.74 5.36 -5.39
C LEU A 72 -8.64 4.27 -4.30
N SER A 73 -7.63 3.41 -4.39
CA SER A 73 -7.37 2.40 -3.34
C SER A 73 -7.15 3.04 -1.98
N LEU A 74 -6.36 4.11 -1.91
CA LEU A 74 -6.06 4.81 -0.67
C LEU A 74 -7.31 5.42 -0.03
N TRP A 75 -8.17 6.04 -0.83
CA TRP A 75 -9.43 6.62 -0.37
C TRP A 75 -10.40 5.57 0.14
N LEU A 76 -10.58 4.48 -0.60
CA LEU A 76 -11.43 3.36 -0.20
C LEU A 76 -10.91 2.73 1.11
N TRP A 77 -9.59 2.60 1.25
CA TRP A 77 -8.97 2.05 2.45
C TRP A 77 -9.16 2.98 3.66
N PHE A 78 -8.91 4.27 3.52
CA PHE A 78 -9.09 5.24 4.61
C PHE A 78 -10.56 5.37 5.02
N TYR A 79 -11.47 5.36 4.03
CA TYR A 79 -12.89 5.29 4.31
C TYR A 79 -13.25 4.02 5.11
N SER A 80 -12.74 2.87 4.72
CA SER A 80 -13.03 1.63 5.43
C SER A 80 -12.50 1.63 6.87
N ILE A 81 -11.32 2.22 7.13
CA ILE A 81 -10.76 2.38 8.49
C ILE A 81 -11.68 3.25 9.36
N SER A 82 -12.34 4.27 8.80
CA SER A 82 -13.24 5.13 9.55
C SER A 82 -14.56 4.45 9.96
N LYS A 83 -14.97 3.40 9.24
CA LYS A 83 -16.25 2.70 9.44
C LYS A 83 -16.12 1.32 10.07
N LEU A 84 -15.01 0.64 9.86
CA LEU A 84 -14.78 -0.74 10.29
C LEU A 84 -13.76 -0.80 11.43
N PRO A 85 -13.78 -1.87 12.24
CA PRO A 85 -12.65 -2.22 13.07
C PRO A 85 -11.37 -2.32 12.23
N LEU A 86 -10.26 -1.79 12.75
CA LEU A 86 -9.00 -1.73 12.01
C LEU A 86 -8.56 -3.11 11.51
N SER A 87 -8.70 -4.14 12.35
CA SER A 87 -8.38 -5.52 12.01
C SER A 87 -9.14 -6.03 10.78
N LEU A 88 -10.44 -5.73 10.68
CA LEU A 88 -11.28 -6.14 9.55
C LEU A 88 -10.89 -5.37 8.28
N SER A 89 -10.78 -4.05 8.35
CA SER A 89 -10.39 -3.20 7.22
C SER A 89 -9.03 -3.62 6.65
N VAL A 90 -8.03 -3.82 7.53
CA VAL A 90 -6.68 -4.23 7.14
C VAL A 90 -6.70 -5.63 6.51
N THR A 91 -7.38 -6.61 7.11
CA THR A 91 -7.48 -7.98 6.55
C THR A 91 -8.02 -7.96 5.13
N LEU A 92 -9.13 -7.23 4.90
CA LEU A 92 -9.77 -7.18 3.58
C LEU A 92 -8.92 -6.44 2.55
N SER A 93 -8.25 -5.34 2.93
CA SER A 93 -7.35 -4.61 2.04
C SER A 93 -6.10 -5.43 1.68
N TYR A 94 -5.58 -6.25 2.60
CA TYR A 94 -4.42 -7.12 2.33
C TYR A 94 -4.74 -8.32 1.45
N MET A 95 -6.01 -8.58 1.13
CA MET A 95 -6.35 -9.46 0.01
C MET A 95 -5.77 -8.98 -1.33
N SER A 96 -5.24 -7.76 -1.40
CA SER A 96 -4.48 -7.26 -2.56
C SER A 96 -3.39 -8.23 -3.01
N SER A 97 -2.72 -8.93 -2.09
CA SER A 97 -1.70 -9.94 -2.43
C SER A 97 -2.28 -11.12 -3.20
N ILE A 98 -3.47 -11.57 -2.84
CA ILE A 98 -4.21 -12.63 -3.56
C ILE A 98 -4.66 -12.10 -4.92
N TRP A 99 -5.19 -10.89 -4.97
CA TRP A 99 -5.61 -10.25 -6.22
C TRP A 99 -4.46 -10.07 -7.21
N VAL A 100 -3.24 -9.72 -6.73
CA VAL A 100 -2.05 -9.69 -7.59
C VAL A 100 -1.81 -11.05 -8.23
N ALA A 101 -1.89 -12.14 -7.48
CA ALA A 101 -1.73 -13.50 -8.02
C ALA A 101 -2.81 -13.84 -9.05
N VAL A 102 -4.07 -13.55 -8.74
CA VAL A 102 -5.22 -13.79 -9.64
C VAL A 102 -5.08 -13.00 -10.93
N ILE A 103 -4.78 -11.69 -10.86
CA ILE A 103 -4.65 -10.84 -12.04
C ILE A 103 -3.48 -11.30 -12.93
N LEU A 104 -2.34 -11.65 -12.33
CA LEU A 104 -1.20 -12.17 -13.08
C LEU A 104 -1.52 -13.50 -13.76
N PHE A 105 -2.26 -14.37 -13.09
CA PHE A 105 -2.72 -15.63 -13.68
C PHE A 105 -3.68 -15.39 -14.86
N VAL A 106 -4.72 -14.59 -14.65
CA VAL A 106 -5.74 -14.30 -15.67
C VAL A 106 -5.12 -13.59 -16.88
N THR A 107 -4.27 -12.59 -16.66
CA THR A 107 -3.62 -11.86 -17.75
C THR A 107 -2.65 -12.74 -18.53
N SER A 108 -1.93 -13.63 -17.85
CA SER A 108 -1.07 -14.62 -18.51
C SER A 108 -1.88 -15.64 -19.34
N TRP A 109 -2.95 -16.17 -18.75
CA TRP A 109 -3.83 -17.12 -19.44
C TRP A 109 -4.49 -16.49 -20.68
N TRP A 110 -4.94 -15.24 -20.58
CA TRP A 110 -5.56 -14.53 -21.71
C TRP A 110 -4.57 -14.22 -22.83
N LYS A 111 -3.36 -13.79 -22.49
CA LYS A 111 -2.33 -13.40 -23.46
C LYS A 111 -1.79 -14.61 -24.24
N ASN A 112 -1.77 -15.78 -23.62
CA ASN A 112 -1.18 -17.00 -24.18
C ASN A 112 -2.24 -18.02 -24.61
N ARG A 113 -3.38 -17.60 -25.18
CA ARG A 113 -4.45 -18.51 -25.64
C ARG A 113 -3.88 -19.75 -26.36
N GLY A 114 -3.48 -20.79 -25.60
CA GLY A 114 -3.06 -22.10 -26.11
C GLY A 114 -1.56 -22.32 -26.35
N LYS A 115 -0.67 -21.36 -26.04
CA LYS A 115 0.79 -21.53 -26.10
C LYS A 115 1.41 -21.02 -24.81
N ASP A 116 2.08 -21.90 -24.07
CA ASP A 116 2.89 -21.65 -22.88
C ASP A 116 2.22 -20.76 -21.82
N VAL A 117 1.30 -21.34 -21.05
CA VAL A 117 0.77 -20.69 -19.85
C VAL A 117 1.94 -20.41 -18.92
N VAL A 118 2.14 -19.14 -18.52
CA VAL A 118 3.11 -18.82 -17.47
C VAL A 118 2.71 -19.60 -16.22
N HIS A 119 3.45 -20.65 -15.95
CA HIS A 119 3.27 -21.44 -14.76
C HIS A 119 3.63 -20.58 -13.56
N LEU A 120 2.62 -20.09 -12.84
CA LEU A 120 2.86 -19.53 -11.51
C LEU A 120 3.40 -20.67 -10.64
N PRO A 121 4.55 -20.53 -9.98
CA PRO A 121 5.08 -21.58 -9.13
C PRO A 121 4.03 -21.93 -8.07
N PRO A 122 3.51 -23.16 -8.03
CA PRO A 122 2.41 -23.51 -7.11
C PRO A 122 2.79 -23.27 -5.67
N ASN A 123 4.04 -23.47 -5.31
CA ASN A 123 4.57 -23.22 -3.98
C ASN A 123 4.51 -21.70 -3.59
N LEU A 124 4.67 -20.80 -4.57
CA LEU A 124 4.56 -19.37 -4.31
C LEU A 124 3.11 -18.94 -4.12
N VAL A 125 2.18 -19.52 -4.89
CA VAL A 125 0.73 -19.31 -4.69
C VAL A 125 0.32 -19.85 -3.32
N MET A 126 0.77 -21.04 -2.97
CA MET A 126 0.51 -21.63 -1.65
C MET A 126 1.08 -20.79 -0.51
N SER A 127 2.25 -20.19 -0.67
CA SER A 127 2.81 -19.29 0.35
C SER A 127 1.94 -18.04 0.54
N ILE A 128 1.37 -17.46 -0.52
CA ILE A 128 0.46 -16.32 -0.42
C ILE A 128 -0.82 -16.71 0.35
N LEU A 129 -1.40 -17.86 0.02
CA LEU A 129 -2.60 -18.36 0.72
C LEU A 129 -2.29 -18.67 2.19
N LEU A 130 -1.14 -19.28 2.47
CA LEU A 130 -0.71 -19.56 3.83
C LEU A 130 -0.51 -18.25 4.62
N GLY A 131 0.14 -17.25 4.01
CA GLY A 131 0.30 -15.92 4.61
C GLY A 131 -1.03 -15.28 4.95
N PHE A 132 -2.02 -15.38 4.05
CA PHE A 132 -3.36 -14.87 4.30
C PHE A 132 -4.08 -15.62 5.43
N VAL A 133 -3.96 -16.94 5.51
CA VAL A 133 -4.46 -17.70 6.67
C VAL A 133 -3.85 -17.18 7.96
N GLY A 134 -2.54 -16.93 7.98
CA GLY A 134 -1.87 -16.32 9.13
C GLY A 134 -2.43 -14.94 9.50
N VAL A 135 -2.78 -14.11 8.51
CA VAL A 135 -3.44 -12.81 8.71
C VAL A 135 -4.81 -12.99 9.39
N VAL A 136 -5.63 -13.90 8.89
CA VAL A 136 -6.94 -14.20 9.47
C VAL A 136 -6.82 -14.70 10.92
N MET A 137 -5.84 -15.58 11.19
CA MET A 137 -5.56 -16.06 12.55
C MET A 137 -5.10 -14.93 13.49
N LEU A 138 -4.26 -14.02 13.00
CA LEU A 138 -3.72 -12.91 13.80
C LEU A 138 -4.82 -11.89 14.13
N LEU A 139 -5.54 -11.41 13.14
CA LEU A 139 -6.46 -10.31 13.28
C LEU A 139 -7.88 -10.74 13.69
N ARG A 140 -8.25 -12.00 13.46
CA ARG A 140 -9.57 -12.57 13.80
C ARG A 140 -10.73 -11.66 13.37
N PRO A 141 -10.80 -11.25 12.10
CA PRO A 141 -11.82 -10.32 11.65
C PRO A 141 -13.21 -10.95 11.80
N THR A 142 -14.12 -10.20 12.41
CA THR A 142 -15.52 -10.61 12.57
C THR A 142 -16.38 -9.65 11.76
N ILE A 143 -17.09 -10.17 10.76
CA ILE A 143 -17.99 -9.38 9.90
C ILE A 143 -19.40 -9.47 10.50
N ARG A 144 -19.98 -8.31 10.81
CA ARG A 144 -21.41 -8.18 11.16
C ARG A 144 -22.19 -7.84 9.89
N VAL A 145 -23.44 -8.28 9.82
CA VAL A 145 -24.31 -8.04 8.63
C VAL A 145 -24.42 -6.55 8.32
N GLU A 146 -24.49 -5.70 9.32
CA GLU A 146 -24.55 -4.23 9.22
C GLU A 146 -23.28 -3.63 8.58
N GLN A 147 -22.14 -4.34 8.66
CA GLN A 147 -20.83 -3.90 8.15
C GLN A 147 -20.52 -4.46 6.75
N LEU A 148 -21.44 -5.20 6.14
CA LEU A 148 -21.21 -5.79 4.82
C LEU A 148 -20.89 -4.75 3.72
N PRO A 149 -21.61 -3.60 3.61
CA PRO A 149 -21.30 -2.61 2.59
C PRO A 149 -19.88 -2.04 2.75
N ASP A 150 -19.50 -1.67 3.98
CA ASP A 150 -18.17 -1.11 4.28
C ASP A 150 -17.07 -2.16 4.10
N SER A 151 -17.37 -3.43 4.40
CA SER A 151 -16.46 -4.57 4.15
C SER A 151 -16.22 -4.79 2.65
N LEU A 152 -17.23 -4.63 1.80
CA LEU A 152 -17.07 -4.68 0.35
C LEU A 152 -16.18 -3.52 -0.15
N ILE A 153 -16.32 -2.31 0.41
CA ILE A 153 -15.44 -1.17 0.09
C ILE A 153 -14.00 -1.49 0.45
N ALA A 154 -13.75 -2.08 1.63
CA ALA A 154 -12.42 -2.51 2.04
C ALA A 154 -11.83 -3.57 1.09
N LEU A 155 -12.65 -4.54 0.67
CA LEU A 155 -12.25 -5.57 -0.30
C LEU A 155 -11.92 -4.96 -1.67
N CYS A 156 -12.76 -4.03 -2.15
CA CYS A 156 -12.52 -3.28 -3.38
C CYS A 156 -11.22 -2.47 -3.31
N SER A 157 -10.89 -1.89 -2.14
CA SER A 157 -9.62 -1.18 -1.96
C SER A 157 -8.43 -2.11 -2.23
N GLY A 158 -8.48 -3.35 -1.74
CA GLY A 158 -7.45 -4.37 -1.97
C GLY A 158 -7.32 -4.76 -3.45
N PHE A 159 -8.44 -4.91 -4.16
CA PHE A 159 -8.43 -5.18 -5.60
C PHE A 159 -7.78 -4.04 -6.39
N VAL A 160 -8.21 -2.80 -6.14
CA VAL A 160 -7.67 -1.61 -6.81
C VAL A 160 -6.18 -1.40 -6.46
N ALA A 161 -5.77 -1.70 -5.21
CA ALA A 161 -4.37 -1.70 -4.81
C ALA A 161 -3.54 -2.69 -5.63
N ALA A 162 -4.06 -3.89 -5.88
CA ALA A 162 -3.37 -4.89 -6.70
C ALA A 162 -3.10 -4.39 -8.12
N LEU A 163 -4.07 -3.71 -8.75
CA LEU A 163 -3.87 -3.06 -10.05
C LEU A 163 -2.76 -2.02 -10.00
N ALA A 164 -2.74 -1.18 -8.95
CA ALA A 164 -1.69 -0.19 -8.76
C ALA A 164 -0.30 -0.83 -8.59
N TYR A 165 -0.17 -1.94 -7.87
CA TYR A 165 1.09 -2.64 -7.67
C TYR A 165 1.61 -3.28 -8.96
N ILE A 166 0.72 -3.82 -9.77
CA ILE A 166 1.08 -4.35 -11.10
C ILE A 166 1.59 -3.23 -12.01
N GLN A 167 0.97 -2.04 -11.97
CA GLN A 167 1.46 -0.88 -12.71
C GLN A 167 2.86 -0.45 -12.25
N VAL A 168 3.11 -0.41 -10.93
CA VAL A 168 4.45 -0.14 -10.38
C VAL A 168 5.48 -1.13 -10.93
N ARG A 169 5.12 -2.42 -10.96
CA ARG A 169 5.99 -3.47 -11.52
C ARG A 169 6.26 -3.25 -13.01
N GLN A 170 5.23 -2.97 -13.81
CA GLN A 170 5.36 -2.75 -15.26
C GLN A 170 6.26 -1.56 -15.56
N MET A 171 6.06 -0.42 -14.89
CA MET A 171 6.92 0.75 -15.04
C MET A 171 8.37 0.48 -14.61
N GLY A 172 8.55 -0.26 -13.50
CA GLY A 172 9.87 -0.63 -13.02
C GLY A 172 10.65 -1.52 -14.00
N VAL A 173 9.98 -2.49 -14.63
CA VAL A 173 10.58 -3.35 -15.67
C VAL A 173 10.92 -2.55 -16.94
N ALA A 174 10.08 -1.57 -17.27
CA ALA A 174 10.33 -0.67 -18.41
C ALA A 174 11.44 0.38 -18.15
N GLY A 175 12.09 0.32 -16.97
CA GLY A 175 13.24 1.18 -16.65
C GLY A 175 12.88 2.52 -16.00
N GLU A 176 11.61 2.74 -15.63
CA GLU A 176 11.22 3.97 -14.95
C GLU A 176 11.85 4.02 -13.55
N PRO A 177 12.55 5.11 -13.18
CA PRO A 177 13.17 5.22 -11.87
C PRO A 177 12.12 5.38 -10.74
N GLU A 178 12.42 4.82 -9.57
CA GLU A 178 11.50 4.78 -8.42
C GLU A 178 11.04 6.17 -7.99
N TYR A 179 11.95 7.15 -7.93
CA TYR A 179 11.61 8.51 -7.52
C TYR A 179 10.56 9.16 -8.44
N ARG A 180 10.60 8.86 -9.74
CA ARG A 180 9.64 9.39 -10.70
C ARG A 180 8.25 8.79 -10.51
N VAL A 181 8.17 7.47 -10.31
CA VAL A 181 6.91 6.77 -10.01
C VAL A 181 6.27 7.33 -8.74
N VAL A 182 7.07 7.55 -7.69
CA VAL A 182 6.59 8.08 -6.40
C VAL A 182 6.21 9.55 -6.51
N PHE A 183 6.96 10.36 -7.27
CA PHE A 183 6.65 11.77 -7.50
C PHE A 183 5.27 11.96 -8.13
N TYR A 184 5.02 11.33 -9.27
CA TYR A 184 3.73 11.47 -9.95
C TYR A 184 2.57 10.91 -9.13
N PHE A 185 2.77 9.82 -8.41
CA PHE A 185 1.76 9.31 -7.49
C PHE A 185 1.46 10.31 -6.36
N SER A 186 2.48 10.90 -5.75
CA SER A 186 2.32 11.90 -4.70
C SER A 186 1.63 13.16 -5.22
N LEU A 187 1.93 13.57 -6.46
CA LEU A 187 1.27 14.69 -7.12
C LEU A 187 -0.23 14.43 -7.29
N VAL A 188 -0.61 13.24 -7.79
CA VAL A 188 -2.02 12.87 -7.92
C VAL A 188 -2.70 12.79 -6.55
N CYS A 189 -2.03 12.26 -5.51
CA CYS A 189 -2.55 12.29 -4.14
C CYS A 189 -2.84 13.72 -3.67
N THR A 190 -1.91 14.65 -3.89
CA THR A 190 -2.08 16.05 -3.50
C THR A 190 -3.28 16.69 -4.20
N VAL A 191 -3.34 16.57 -5.52
CA VAL A 191 -4.45 17.14 -6.32
C VAL A 191 -5.79 16.56 -5.90
N MET A 192 -5.89 15.25 -5.79
CA MET A 192 -7.14 14.58 -5.40
C MET A 192 -7.51 14.85 -3.95
N GLY A 193 -6.52 14.99 -3.06
CA GLY A 193 -6.76 15.39 -1.68
C GLY A 193 -7.31 16.81 -1.58
N ILE A 194 -6.75 17.78 -2.31
CA ILE A 194 -7.26 19.15 -2.38
C ILE A 194 -8.68 19.18 -2.94
N LEU A 195 -8.94 18.44 -4.02
CA LEU A 195 -10.29 18.33 -4.57
C LEU A 195 -11.29 17.76 -3.55
N GLY A 196 -10.88 16.73 -2.81
CA GLY A 196 -11.70 16.14 -1.76
C GLY A 196 -11.99 17.10 -0.61
N GLN A 197 -11.00 17.91 -0.20
CA GLN A 197 -11.21 18.98 0.79
C GLN A 197 -12.18 20.04 0.27
N PHE A 198 -12.01 20.47 -0.96
CA PHE A 198 -12.92 21.47 -1.57
C PHE A 198 -14.37 20.98 -1.59
N LEU A 199 -14.61 19.72 -1.94
CA LEU A 199 -15.96 19.12 -1.89
C LEU A 199 -16.48 19.02 -0.45
N HIS A 200 -15.60 18.72 0.51
CA HIS A 200 -15.98 18.67 1.92
C HIS A 200 -16.32 20.06 2.47
N PHE A 201 -15.52 21.08 2.19
CA PHE A 201 -15.78 22.46 2.63
C PHE A 201 -17.07 23.03 2.06
N ASN A 202 -17.41 22.72 0.81
CA ASN A 202 -18.68 23.13 0.21
C ASN A 202 -19.91 22.49 0.87
N ALA A 203 -19.71 21.39 1.62
CA ALA A 203 -20.78 20.73 2.36
C ALA A 203 -20.91 21.19 3.83
N LEU A 204 -19.95 22.02 4.33
CA LEU A 204 -19.95 22.54 5.70
C LEU A 204 -20.66 23.90 5.78
N SER A 205 -21.33 24.18 6.91
CA SER A 205 -21.82 25.51 7.23
C SER A 205 -20.67 26.46 7.59
N GLU A 206 -20.88 27.80 7.47
CA GLU A 206 -19.86 28.81 7.79
C GLU A 206 -19.31 28.67 9.21
N THR A 207 -20.16 28.36 10.18
CA THR A 207 -19.78 28.14 11.58
C THR A 207 -18.90 26.89 11.78
N GLN A 208 -19.18 25.81 11.06
CA GLN A 208 -18.38 24.61 11.08
C GLN A 208 -17.04 24.82 10.38
N LEU A 209 -17.00 25.61 9.31
CA LEU A 209 -15.79 25.96 8.60
C LEU A 209 -14.84 26.79 9.47
N ALA A 210 -15.36 27.80 10.16
CA ALA A 210 -14.56 28.65 11.07
C ALA A 210 -13.99 27.85 12.26
N ALA A 211 -14.77 26.95 12.85
CA ALA A 211 -14.32 26.05 13.92
C ALA A 211 -13.23 25.10 13.42
N HIS A 212 -13.40 24.56 12.22
CA HIS A 212 -12.44 23.66 11.60
C HIS A 212 -11.08 24.35 11.36
N VAL A 213 -11.09 25.53 10.75
CA VAL A 213 -9.86 26.30 10.45
C VAL A 213 -9.10 26.71 11.74
N ASN A 214 -9.81 27.17 12.77
CA ASN A 214 -9.18 27.60 14.02
C ASN A 214 -8.55 26.47 14.83
N HIS A 215 -9.11 25.25 14.75
CA HIS A 215 -8.59 24.11 15.52
C HIS A 215 -7.35 23.47 14.87
N HIS A 216 -7.23 23.54 13.55
CA HIS A 216 -6.20 22.79 12.80
C HIS A 216 -4.89 23.54 12.59
N LEU A 217 -4.90 24.89 12.56
CA LEU A 217 -3.71 25.67 12.22
C LEU A 217 -2.69 25.78 13.37
N PHE A 218 -3.08 25.50 14.61
CA PHE A 218 -2.25 25.71 15.81
C PHE A 218 -2.01 24.46 16.67
N ASP A 219 -2.32 23.25 16.16
CA ASP A 219 -2.01 22.01 16.88
C ASP A 219 -0.62 21.46 16.48
N PRO A 220 0.43 21.69 17.30
CA PRO A 220 1.78 21.20 16.98
C PRO A 220 1.87 19.68 16.95
N ARG A 221 1.00 18.96 17.71
CA ARG A 221 0.94 17.50 17.69
C ARG A 221 0.37 17.02 16.35
N GLY A 222 -0.72 17.63 15.90
CA GLY A 222 -1.33 17.30 14.61
C GLY A 222 -0.39 17.55 13.44
N ILE A 223 0.31 18.69 13.43
CA ILE A 223 1.33 19.00 12.41
C ILE A 223 2.44 17.95 12.41
N ALA A 224 2.96 17.58 13.58
CA ALA A 224 4.00 16.55 13.69
C ALA A 224 3.52 15.19 13.17
N LEU A 225 2.25 14.80 13.43
CA LEU A 225 1.66 13.58 12.90
C LEU A 225 1.53 13.62 11.38
N LEU A 226 1.05 14.72 10.81
CA LEU A 226 0.93 14.90 9.36
C LEU A 226 2.30 14.87 8.65
N LEU A 227 3.31 15.52 9.24
CA LEU A 227 4.69 15.42 8.76
C LEU A 227 5.21 13.99 8.84
N GLY A 228 4.96 13.29 9.94
CA GLY A 228 5.27 11.88 10.11
C GLY A 228 4.62 11.02 9.02
N VAL A 229 3.32 11.20 8.76
CA VAL A 229 2.61 10.51 7.68
C VAL A 229 3.28 10.74 6.33
N GLY A 230 3.59 11.99 5.99
CA GLY A 230 4.18 12.31 4.70
C GLY A 230 5.58 11.74 4.49
N ILE A 231 6.46 11.91 5.48
CA ILE A 231 7.85 11.45 5.42
C ILE A 231 7.92 9.92 5.40
N LEU A 232 7.22 9.26 6.32
CA LEU A 232 7.18 7.80 6.39
C LEU A 232 6.57 7.21 5.13
N ALA A 233 5.46 7.78 4.62
CA ALA A 233 4.85 7.36 3.36
C ALA A 233 5.79 7.49 2.17
N MET A 234 6.53 8.60 2.06
CA MET A 234 7.46 8.85 0.98
C MET A 234 8.56 7.80 0.94
N ILE A 235 9.22 7.55 2.07
CA ILE A 235 10.33 6.59 2.17
C ILE A 235 9.81 5.16 1.96
N ALA A 236 8.69 4.81 2.59
CA ALA A 236 8.04 3.51 2.42
C ALA A 236 7.66 3.24 0.95
N GLN A 237 7.11 4.25 0.27
CA GLN A 237 6.70 4.15 -1.13
C GLN A 237 7.90 3.95 -2.06
N LEU A 238 9.03 4.63 -1.80
CA LEU A 238 10.29 4.41 -2.54
C LEU A 238 10.79 2.98 -2.34
N ALA A 239 10.84 2.50 -1.09
CA ALA A 239 11.28 1.16 -0.76
C ALA A 239 10.38 0.08 -1.39
N MET A 240 9.06 0.26 -1.34
CA MET A 240 8.09 -0.62 -1.96
C MET A 240 8.24 -0.64 -3.49
N THR A 241 8.33 0.53 -4.13
CA THR A 241 8.50 0.63 -5.59
C THR A 241 9.78 -0.08 -6.03
N ARG A 242 10.87 0.10 -5.28
CA ARG A 242 12.13 -0.60 -5.52
C ARG A 242 12.02 -2.10 -5.36
N SER A 243 11.30 -2.58 -4.34
CA SER A 243 11.03 -4.00 -4.16
C SER A 243 10.30 -4.62 -5.34
N TYR A 244 9.23 -3.98 -5.82
CA TYR A 244 8.48 -4.45 -6.99
C TYR A 244 9.30 -4.41 -8.29
N ARG A 245 10.23 -3.46 -8.41
CA ARG A 245 11.14 -3.37 -9.57
C ARG A 245 12.17 -4.49 -9.59
N LEU A 246 12.77 -4.82 -8.44
CA LEU A 246 13.94 -5.70 -8.34
C LEU A 246 13.63 -7.19 -8.48
N GLY A 247 12.37 -7.62 -8.37
CA GLY A 247 12.12 -9.05 -8.30
C GLY A 247 10.69 -9.49 -8.68
N ASN A 248 10.31 -10.66 -8.16
CA ASN A 248 9.01 -11.25 -8.43
C ASN A 248 7.90 -10.50 -7.66
N PRO A 249 6.83 -10.00 -8.34
CA PRO A 249 5.73 -9.29 -7.70
C PRO A 249 4.97 -10.13 -6.67
N LEU A 250 4.92 -11.46 -6.84
CA LEU A 250 4.26 -12.35 -5.88
C LEU A 250 5.04 -12.47 -4.57
N VAL A 251 6.39 -12.45 -4.63
CA VAL A 251 7.24 -12.40 -3.44
C VAL A 251 7.04 -11.08 -2.70
N ALA A 252 7.01 -9.96 -3.43
CA ALA A 252 6.74 -8.65 -2.86
C ALA A 252 5.35 -8.60 -2.21
N ALA A 253 4.32 -9.11 -2.90
CA ALA A 253 2.95 -9.17 -2.40
C ALA A 253 2.82 -10.03 -1.13
N ASN A 254 3.47 -11.20 -1.07
CA ASN A 254 3.48 -12.04 0.13
C ASN A 254 4.16 -11.34 1.31
N LEU A 255 5.32 -10.70 1.09
CA LEU A 255 6.06 -10.01 2.14
C LEU A 255 5.31 -8.79 2.70
N GLN A 256 4.30 -8.26 2.01
CA GLN A 256 3.43 -7.22 2.57
C GLN A 256 2.71 -7.69 3.83
N TYR A 257 2.37 -8.99 3.95
CA TYR A 257 1.73 -9.51 5.16
C TYR A 257 2.56 -9.30 6.43
N VAL A 258 3.89 -9.22 6.32
CA VAL A 258 4.77 -8.92 7.46
C VAL A 258 4.47 -7.54 8.05
N GLY A 259 3.95 -6.61 7.26
CA GLY A 259 3.49 -5.31 7.75
C GLY A 259 2.39 -5.42 8.81
N ILE A 260 1.53 -6.43 8.72
CA ILE A 260 0.50 -6.68 9.74
C ILE A 260 1.13 -7.09 11.07
N VAL A 261 2.19 -7.89 11.02
CA VAL A 261 2.94 -8.27 12.22
C VAL A 261 3.52 -7.04 12.90
N PHE A 262 4.14 -6.12 12.12
CA PHE A 262 4.63 -4.85 12.66
C PHE A 262 3.52 -4.00 13.25
N THR A 263 2.40 -3.85 12.53
CA THR A 263 1.24 -3.08 13.01
C THR A 263 0.68 -3.68 14.30
N SER A 264 0.48 -5.00 14.36
CA SER A 264 -0.03 -5.67 15.55
C SER A 264 0.93 -5.56 16.74
N THR A 265 2.25 -5.57 16.50
CA THR A 265 3.25 -5.33 17.54
C THR A 265 3.18 -3.89 18.06
N LEU A 266 3.00 -2.91 17.18
CA LEU A 266 2.81 -1.51 17.56
C LEU A 266 1.49 -1.30 18.31
N ASP A 267 0.40 -1.95 17.90
CA ASP A 267 -0.89 -1.91 18.60
C ASP A 267 -0.77 -2.48 20.02
N LEU A 268 -0.05 -3.59 20.21
CA LEU A 268 0.22 -4.17 21.53
C LEU A 268 1.01 -3.19 22.39
N TRP A 269 1.99 -2.52 21.86
CA TRP A 269 2.86 -1.63 22.61
C TRP A 269 2.22 -0.27 22.93
N ILE A 270 1.51 0.32 21.97
CA ILE A 270 0.91 1.67 22.09
C ILE A 270 -0.46 1.62 22.77
N TRP A 271 -1.34 0.70 22.33
CA TRP A 271 -2.71 0.60 22.83
C TRP A 271 -2.93 -0.57 23.80
N LYS A 272 -1.85 -1.30 24.15
CA LYS A 272 -1.88 -2.44 25.09
C LYS A 272 -2.91 -3.51 24.71
N VAL A 273 -3.12 -3.72 23.42
CA VAL A 273 -4.06 -4.73 22.91
C VAL A 273 -3.47 -6.12 23.14
N ASN A 274 -4.12 -6.93 24.00
CA ASN A 274 -3.65 -8.29 24.29
C ASN A 274 -3.85 -9.21 23.09
N LEU A 275 -2.75 -9.82 22.59
CA LEU A 275 -2.79 -10.82 21.55
C LEU A 275 -3.10 -12.20 22.16
N SER A 276 -4.06 -12.91 21.56
CA SER A 276 -4.36 -14.28 21.95
C SER A 276 -3.27 -15.25 21.47
N TRP A 277 -3.23 -16.46 22.01
CA TRP A 277 -2.30 -17.49 21.57
C TRP A 277 -2.46 -17.83 20.06
N ILE A 278 -3.69 -17.77 19.53
CA ILE A 278 -3.97 -17.97 18.09
C ILE A 278 -3.37 -16.83 17.27
N SER A 279 -3.39 -15.60 17.78
CA SER A 279 -2.75 -14.46 17.11
C SER A 279 -1.23 -14.65 17.03
N TRP A 280 -0.58 -15.21 18.05
CA TRP A 280 0.84 -15.55 18.02
C TRP A 280 1.15 -16.65 17.00
N LEU A 281 0.28 -17.67 16.88
CA LEU A 281 0.38 -18.66 15.80
C LEU A 281 0.23 -18.00 14.43
N GLY A 282 -0.70 -17.07 14.26
CA GLY A 282 -0.87 -16.29 13.03
C GLY A 282 0.42 -15.56 12.63
N ILE A 283 1.11 -14.93 13.58
CA ILE A 283 2.41 -14.29 13.34
C ILE A 283 3.43 -15.31 12.83
N ALA A 284 3.55 -16.47 13.48
CA ALA A 284 4.47 -17.52 13.06
C ALA A 284 4.17 -18.03 11.64
N VAL A 285 2.89 -18.19 11.29
CA VAL A 285 2.45 -18.58 9.93
C VAL A 285 2.79 -17.51 8.90
N ILE A 286 2.57 -16.22 9.19
CA ILE A 286 2.94 -15.10 8.30
C ILE A 286 4.45 -15.09 8.03
N LEU A 287 5.26 -15.17 9.09
CA LEU A 287 6.71 -15.16 8.96
C LEU A 287 7.22 -16.38 8.18
N SER A 288 6.68 -17.57 8.44
CA SER A 288 7.00 -18.80 7.70
C SER A 288 6.65 -18.67 6.21
N SER A 289 5.49 -18.12 5.89
CA SER A 289 5.05 -17.89 4.50
C SER A 289 5.99 -16.91 3.78
N GLY A 290 6.43 -15.84 4.45
CA GLY A 290 7.38 -14.87 3.93
C GLY A 290 8.76 -15.48 3.67
N MET A 291 9.25 -16.35 4.56
CA MET A 291 10.49 -17.10 4.36
C MET A 291 10.39 -18.05 3.16
N ILE A 292 9.31 -18.81 3.04
CA ILE A 292 9.05 -19.69 1.89
C ILE A 292 9.02 -18.85 0.60
N ALA A 293 8.28 -17.75 0.55
CA ALA A 293 8.21 -16.90 -0.64
C ALA A 293 9.57 -16.30 -1.03
N SER A 294 10.38 -15.89 -0.05
CA SER A 294 11.69 -15.30 -0.31
C SER A 294 12.73 -16.29 -0.83
N SER A 295 12.59 -17.59 -0.51
CA SER A 295 13.47 -18.65 -1.03
C SER A 295 13.26 -18.90 -2.54
N PHE A 296 12.09 -18.53 -3.09
CA PHE A 296 11.79 -18.58 -4.52
C PHE A 296 12.31 -17.36 -5.31
N ASN A 297 13.36 -16.72 -4.84
CA ASN A 297 14.01 -15.60 -5.54
C ASN A 297 14.53 -16.11 -6.90
N SER A 298 13.67 -16.12 -7.91
CA SER A 298 14.01 -16.53 -9.26
C SER A 298 15.18 -15.70 -9.76
N LYS A 299 16.28 -16.36 -10.10
CA LYS A 299 17.29 -15.81 -11.00
C LYS A 299 16.54 -15.17 -12.18
N PRO A 300 16.91 -13.97 -12.64
CA PRO A 300 16.33 -13.44 -13.86
C PRO A 300 16.54 -14.51 -14.94
N ASN A 301 15.46 -14.94 -15.59
CA ASN A 301 15.55 -15.72 -16.82
C ASN A 301 16.22 -14.80 -17.85
N VAL A 302 17.52 -14.87 -17.94
CA VAL A 302 18.26 -14.52 -19.14
C VAL A 302 17.88 -15.61 -20.13
N SER A 303 16.83 -15.36 -20.91
CA SER A 303 16.52 -16.17 -22.07
C SER A 303 17.77 -16.15 -22.94
N ASN A 304 18.40 -17.32 -23.11
CA ASN A 304 19.35 -17.59 -24.16
C ASN A 304 18.70 -17.27 -25.53
N THR A 305 18.84 -16.05 -25.98
CA THR A 305 18.66 -15.63 -27.37
C THR A 305 20.02 -15.17 -27.93
N ASP A 306 21.03 -16.02 -27.72
CA ASP A 306 22.27 -15.96 -28.49
C ASP A 306 22.73 -17.39 -28.76
N LYS A 307 22.03 -18.06 -29.65
CA LYS A 307 22.53 -19.17 -30.45
C LYS A 307 21.59 -19.30 -31.66
N ASN A 308 21.87 -18.50 -32.70
CA ASN A 308 21.99 -18.89 -34.13
C ASN A 308 22.26 -17.65 -34.94
#